data_910ea37139b99bc8d868f3dbdb75c679
#
_entry.id   910ea37139b99bc8d868f3dbdb75c679
#
_cell.length_a   1.000
_cell.length_b   1.000
_cell.length_c   1.000
_cell.angle_alpha   90.00
_cell.angle_beta   90.00
_cell.angle_gamma   90.00
#
_symmetry.space_group_name_H-M   'P 1'
#
loop_
_entity.id
_entity.type
_entity.pdbx_description
1 polymer ?
#
loop_
_entity_poly.entity_id
_entity_poly.type
_entity_poly.pdbx_seq_one_letter_code
_entity_poly.pdbx_strand_id
1 'polypeptide(L)'
;MPRMSETLAIELGLARVSEAPFIARMSRDYIEHGLAWRWQTAQIRGLIQDKESVALCARTQALRQQDPVSATPYRDGDVLGFGIMTYGLETAHLMLLAVLPRARRRNIASNLLDWLEETAITAGVSRIELEVRAGNTGARSFYRDRGYHERDYLAGYYSGQESAFRMARNLRKS
;
A
#
# COMPACT_ATOMS: atom_id res chain seq x y z
N MET A 1 -15.70 9.11 32.17
CA MET A 1 -15.55 7.73 31.66
C MET A 1 -14.64 7.79 30.44
N PRO A 2 -13.45 7.24 30.47
CA PRO A 2 -12.65 7.15 29.26
C PRO A 2 -13.36 6.21 28.29
N ARG A 3 -13.57 6.66 27.04
CA ARG A 3 -14.00 5.78 25.96
C ARG A 3 -12.91 4.75 25.78
N MET A 4 -13.21 3.48 26.08
CA MET A 4 -12.35 2.38 25.68
C MET A 4 -12.23 2.44 24.16
N SER A 5 -11.03 2.73 23.70
CA SER A 5 -10.68 2.69 22.29
C SER A 5 -10.83 1.24 21.85
N GLU A 6 -11.90 0.91 21.12
CA GLU A 6 -12.06 -0.40 20.52
C GLU A 6 -10.85 -0.63 19.61
N THR A 7 -9.98 -1.52 20.01
CA THR A 7 -8.80 -1.89 19.26
C THR A 7 -9.26 -2.76 18.09
N LEU A 8 -9.37 -2.18 16.91
CA LEU A 8 -9.62 -2.93 15.69
C LEU A 8 -8.43 -3.87 15.45
N ALA A 9 -8.67 -5.18 15.51
CA ALA A 9 -7.66 -6.15 15.16
C ALA A 9 -7.49 -6.17 13.63
N ILE A 10 -6.23 -6.09 13.18
CA ILE A 10 -5.86 -6.03 11.76
C ILE A 10 -4.92 -7.17 11.46
N GLU A 11 -5.24 -7.94 10.42
CA GLU A 11 -4.42 -9.01 9.91
C GLU A 11 -3.84 -8.61 8.54
N LEU A 12 -2.54 -8.86 8.35
CA LEU A 12 -1.88 -8.76 7.06
C LEU A 12 -1.81 -10.14 6.40
N GLY A 13 -2.10 -10.19 5.12
CA GLY A 13 -1.99 -11.43 4.35
C GLY A 13 -1.98 -11.17 2.85
N LEU A 14 -1.54 -12.17 2.10
CA LEU A 14 -1.51 -12.08 0.64
C LEU A 14 -2.90 -11.77 0.07
N ALA A 15 -2.95 -10.90 -0.92
CA ALA A 15 -4.19 -10.56 -1.60
C ALA A 15 -4.75 -11.78 -2.32
N ARG A 16 -6.07 -11.91 -2.29
CA ARG A 16 -6.81 -12.95 -3.02
C ARG A 16 -7.26 -12.40 -4.36
N VAL A 17 -7.33 -13.26 -5.38
CA VAL A 17 -7.80 -12.86 -6.72
C VAL A 17 -9.22 -12.24 -6.65
N SER A 18 -10.07 -12.72 -5.75
CA SER A 18 -11.41 -12.18 -5.50
C SER A 18 -11.41 -10.74 -4.98
N GLU A 19 -10.31 -10.25 -4.42
CA GLU A 19 -10.15 -8.88 -3.91
C GLU A 19 -9.71 -7.88 -4.99
N ALA A 20 -9.31 -8.36 -6.17
CA ALA A 20 -8.83 -7.51 -7.25
C ALA A 20 -9.80 -6.38 -7.64
N PRO A 21 -11.12 -6.59 -7.74
CA PRO A 21 -12.05 -5.50 -8.05
C PRO A 21 -12.06 -4.40 -6.97
N PHE A 22 -11.95 -4.77 -5.71
CA PHE A 22 -11.92 -3.83 -4.60
C PHE A 22 -10.61 -3.03 -4.59
N ILE A 23 -9.47 -3.70 -4.76
CA ILE A 23 -8.15 -3.06 -4.85
C ILE A 23 -8.11 -2.09 -6.04
N ALA A 24 -8.66 -2.49 -7.19
CA ALA A 24 -8.72 -1.63 -8.37
C ALA A 24 -9.53 -0.35 -8.12
N ARG A 25 -10.65 -0.45 -7.41
CA ARG A 25 -11.45 0.74 -7.02
C ARG A 25 -10.69 1.62 -6.03
N MET A 26 -10.00 1.04 -5.05
CA MET A 26 -9.16 1.80 -4.13
C MET A 26 -8.04 2.54 -4.87
N SER A 27 -7.39 1.90 -5.86
CA SER A 27 -6.36 2.54 -6.67
C SER A 27 -6.94 3.74 -7.43
N ARG A 28 -8.10 3.56 -8.09
CA ARG A 28 -8.78 4.64 -8.78
C ARG A 28 -9.08 5.83 -7.89
N ASP A 29 -9.63 5.56 -6.71
CA ASP A 29 -10.18 6.61 -5.84
C ASP A 29 -9.11 7.31 -4.99
N TYR A 30 -8.02 6.61 -4.64
CA TYR A 30 -7.04 7.10 -3.66
C TYR A 30 -5.62 7.25 -4.20
N ILE A 31 -5.28 6.60 -5.31
CA ILE A 31 -3.96 6.72 -5.95
C ILE A 31 -4.08 7.48 -7.27
N GLU A 32 -4.96 7.04 -8.15
CA GLU A 32 -5.11 7.56 -9.51
C GLU A 32 -6.19 8.66 -9.62
N HIS A 33 -6.67 9.18 -8.51
CA HIS A 33 -7.69 10.23 -8.49
C HIS A 33 -7.29 11.41 -9.40
N GLY A 34 -8.19 11.75 -10.34
CA GLY A 34 -7.93 12.81 -11.33
C GLY A 34 -7.02 12.40 -12.49
N LEU A 35 -6.59 11.15 -12.56
CA LEU A 35 -5.79 10.57 -13.64
C LEU A 35 -6.61 9.56 -14.45
N ALA A 36 -6.08 9.14 -15.59
CA ALA A 36 -6.61 7.99 -16.31
C ALA A 36 -6.47 6.71 -15.45
N TRP A 37 -7.56 5.98 -15.28
CA TRP A 37 -7.56 4.76 -14.47
C TRP A 37 -6.80 3.63 -15.17
N ARG A 38 -5.57 3.43 -14.78
CA ARG A 38 -4.66 2.41 -15.33
C ARG A 38 -4.82 1.05 -14.64
N TRP A 39 -4.89 1.05 -13.32
CA TRP A 39 -4.91 -0.16 -12.51
C TRP A 39 -6.33 -0.71 -12.34
N GLN A 40 -6.90 -1.19 -13.44
CA GLN A 40 -8.20 -1.83 -13.47
C GLN A 40 -8.14 -3.26 -12.92
N THR A 41 -9.28 -3.89 -12.75
CA THR A 41 -9.38 -5.22 -12.14
C THR A 41 -8.48 -6.26 -12.83
N ALA A 42 -8.39 -6.25 -14.17
CA ALA A 42 -7.56 -7.18 -14.92
C ALA A 42 -6.06 -7.00 -14.62
N GLN A 43 -5.59 -5.76 -14.54
CA GLN A 43 -4.19 -5.44 -14.22
C GLN A 43 -3.86 -5.83 -12.78
N ILE A 44 -4.74 -5.53 -11.82
CA ILE A 44 -4.55 -5.94 -10.42
C ILE A 44 -4.54 -7.46 -10.29
N ARG A 45 -5.45 -8.16 -10.98
CA ARG A 45 -5.46 -9.63 -11.00
C ARG A 45 -4.14 -10.18 -11.54
N GLY A 46 -3.60 -9.58 -12.60
CA GLY A 46 -2.31 -9.93 -13.16
C GLY A 46 -1.18 -9.83 -12.14
N LEU A 47 -1.12 -8.71 -11.37
CA LEU A 47 -0.12 -8.53 -10.32
C LEU A 47 -0.27 -9.53 -9.16
N ILE A 48 -1.51 -9.88 -8.77
CA ILE A 48 -1.75 -10.88 -7.71
C ILE A 48 -1.25 -12.26 -8.13
N GLN A 49 -1.35 -12.59 -9.41
CA GLN A 49 -0.97 -13.89 -9.97
C GLN A 49 0.48 -13.95 -10.46
N ASP A 50 1.14 -12.81 -10.56
CA ASP A 50 2.52 -12.74 -11.02
C ASP A 50 3.48 -13.26 -9.94
N LYS A 51 4.38 -14.16 -10.34
CA LYS A 51 5.39 -14.77 -9.45
C LYS A 51 6.45 -13.76 -8.97
N GLU A 52 6.64 -12.68 -9.71
CA GLU A 52 7.61 -11.63 -9.40
C GLU A 52 6.96 -10.44 -8.69
N SER A 53 5.73 -10.61 -8.22
CA SER A 53 4.98 -9.60 -7.49
C SER A 53 4.47 -10.14 -6.17
N VAL A 54 4.39 -9.27 -5.19
CA VAL A 54 3.68 -9.53 -3.93
C VAL A 54 2.60 -8.49 -3.77
N ALA A 55 1.36 -8.95 -3.71
CA ALA A 55 0.21 -8.15 -3.35
C ALA A 55 -0.24 -8.53 -1.93
N LEU A 56 -0.30 -7.55 -1.05
CA LEU A 56 -0.59 -7.71 0.38
C LEU A 56 -1.82 -6.89 0.74
N CYS A 57 -2.72 -7.44 1.54
CA CYS A 57 -3.88 -6.75 2.10
C CYS A 57 -3.81 -6.69 3.62
N ALA A 58 -4.28 -5.58 4.17
CA ALA A 58 -4.63 -5.43 5.57
C ALA A 58 -6.15 -5.59 5.72
N ARG A 59 -6.58 -6.55 6.53
CA ARG A 59 -8.00 -6.89 6.74
C ARG A 59 -8.38 -6.73 8.20
N THR A 60 -9.63 -6.45 8.42
CA THR A 60 -10.21 -6.55 9.75
C THR A 60 -10.25 -8.01 10.18
N GLN A 61 -9.89 -8.27 11.42
CA GLN A 61 -10.08 -9.55 12.07
C GLN A 61 -11.18 -9.42 13.11
N ALA A 62 -12.20 -10.29 13.05
CA ALA A 62 -13.23 -10.33 14.07
C ALA A 62 -12.60 -10.68 15.42
N LEU A 63 -12.74 -9.78 16.37
CA LEU A 63 -12.49 -10.14 17.76
C LEU A 63 -13.50 -11.21 18.16
N ARG A 64 -13.01 -12.40 18.52
CA ARG A 64 -13.84 -13.49 19.07
C ARG A 64 -14.31 -13.08 20.47
N GLN A 65 -15.15 -12.07 20.56
CA GLN A 65 -15.89 -11.79 21.79
C GLN A 65 -17.30 -11.33 21.45
N GLN A 66 -18.22 -12.05 22.03
CA GLN A 66 -19.65 -11.96 22.02
C GLN A 66 -20.14 -10.67 22.68
N ASP A 67 -19.93 -9.53 22.05
CA ASP A 67 -20.65 -8.33 22.44
C ASP A 67 -21.54 -7.88 21.27
N PRO A 68 -22.86 -8.03 21.42
CA PRO A 68 -23.82 -7.66 20.38
C PRO A 68 -23.92 -6.13 20.15
N VAL A 69 -23.06 -5.35 20.74
CA VAL A 69 -23.08 -3.87 20.70
C VAL A 69 -21.76 -3.28 20.17
N SER A 70 -20.93 -4.05 19.47
CA SER A 70 -19.78 -3.48 18.79
C SER A 70 -20.25 -2.65 17.60
N ALA A 71 -20.29 -1.35 17.77
CA ALA A 71 -20.62 -0.36 16.72
C ALA A 71 -19.46 -0.13 15.74
N THR A 72 -18.69 -1.17 15.40
CA THR A 72 -17.65 -1.04 14.38
C THR A 72 -18.31 -1.05 12.99
N PRO A 73 -17.98 -0.08 12.13
CA PRO A 73 -18.52 -0.06 10.77
C PRO A 73 -17.88 -1.11 9.85
N TYR A 74 -17.05 -1.98 10.40
CA TYR A 74 -16.28 -2.98 9.66
C TYR A 74 -16.82 -4.38 9.92
N ARG A 75 -16.84 -5.18 8.86
CA ARG A 75 -17.11 -6.63 8.94
C ARG A 75 -15.78 -7.40 9.01
N ASP A 76 -15.82 -8.60 9.54
CA ASP A 76 -14.68 -9.51 9.50
C ASP A 76 -14.20 -9.73 8.05
N GLY A 77 -12.90 -9.59 7.83
CA GLY A 77 -12.29 -9.75 6.52
C GLY A 77 -12.39 -8.54 5.58
N ASP A 78 -12.98 -7.41 6.01
CA ASP A 78 -12.98 -6.20 5.19
C ASP A 78 -11.55 -5.72 4.92
N VAL A 79 -11.24 -5.44 3.65
CA VAL A 79 -9.96 -4.87 3.25
C VAL A 79 -9.89 -3.40 3.62
N LEU A 80 -8.91 -3.02 4.42
CA LEU A 80 -8.68 -1.65 4.89
C LEU A 80 -7.57 -0.93 4.13
N GLY A 81 -6.65 -1.68 3.56
CA GLY A 81 -5.51 -1.18 2.84
C GLY A 81 -4.81 -2.30 2.07
N PHE A 82 -3.97 -1.92 1.14
CA PHE A 82 -3.18 -2.86 0.36
C PHE A 82 -1.86 -2.25 -0.08
N GLY A 83 -0.88 -3.10 -0.39
CA GLY A 83 0.37 -2.73 -1.03
C GLY A 83 0.76 -3.76 -2.07
N ILE A 84 1.34 -3.33 -3.18
CA ILE A 84 1.82 -4.20 -4.25
C ILE A 84 3.24 -3.80 -4.61
N MET A 85 4.14 -4.77 -4.57
CA MET A 85 5.55 -4.61 -4.93
C MET A 85 5.94 -5.66 -5.97
N THR A 86 6.67 -5.22 -6.99
CA THR A 86 7.29 -6.11 -7.98
C THR A 86 8.78 -6.21 -7.71
N TYR A 87 9.36 -7.36 -8.02
CA TYR A 87 10.76 -7.67 -7.71
C TYR A 87 11.57 -7.88 -8.98
N GLY A 88 12.64 -7.12 -9.11
CA GLY A 88 13.71 -7.37 -10.09
C GLY A 88 14.92 -8.01 -9.41
N LEU A 89 16.03 -8.13 -10.13
CA LEU A 89 17.25 -8.75 -9.59
C LEU A 89 17.89 -7.94 -8.46
N GLU A 90 17.96 -6.63 -8.61
CA GLU A 90 18.61 -5.75 -7.63
C GLU A 90 17.67 -4.71 -7.03
N THR A 91 16.59 -4.42 -7.72
CA THR A 91 15.63 -3.37 -7.35
C THR A 91 14.22 -3.91 -7.31
N ALA A 92 13.53 -3.66 -6.21
CA ALA A 92 12.08 -3.84 -6.13
C ALA A 92 11.38 -2.51 -6.38
N HIS A 93 10.17 -2.56 -6.90
CA HIS A 93 9.37 -1.40 -7.18
C HIS A 93 8.04 -1.47 -6.42
N LEU A 94 7.83 -0.51 -5.52
CA LEU A 94 6.54 -0.34 -4.88
C LEU A 94 5.57 0.29 -5.87
N MET A 95 4.70 -0.54 -6.43
CA MET A 95 3.76 -0.15 -7.47
C MET A 95 2.60 0.66 -6.91
N LEU A 96 1.99 0.18 -5.84
CA LEU A 96 0.79 0.74 -5.23
C LEU A 96 0.82 0.56 -3.72
N LEU A 97 0.37 1.57 -2.99
CA LEU A 97 0.13 1.52 -1.55
C LEU A 97 -1.02 2.47 -1.20
N ALA A 98 -2.08 1.95 -0.62
CA ALA A 98 -3.20 2.76 -0.20
C ALA A 98 -3.89 2.19 1.04
N VAL A 99 -4.44 3.08 1.85
CA VAL A 99 -5.27 2.77 3.02
C VAL A 99 -6.55 3.58 2.92
N LEU A 100 -7.69 2.94 3.20
CA LEU A 100 -8.98 3.62 3.24
C LEU A 100 -8.91 4.83 4.18
N PRO A 101 -9.47 6.01 3.81
CA PRO A 101 -9.41 7.21 4.64
C PRO A 101 -9.88 6.99 6.08
N ARG A 102 -10.97 6.23 6.26
CA ARG A 102 -11.53 5.88 7.57
C ARG A 102 -10.65 4.95 8.42
N ALA A 103 -9.68 4.28 7.80
CA ALA A 103 -8.75 3.36 8.46
C ALA A 103 -7.36 3.95 8.68
N ARG A 104 -7.12 5.20 8.27
CA ARG A 104 -5.82 5.88 8.44
C ARG A 104 -5.51 6.12 9.92
N ARG A 105 -4.25 6.46 10.23
CA ARG A 105 -3.71 6.69 11.58
C ARG A 105 -3.77 5.47 12.50
N ARG A 106 -3.74 4.27 11.91
CA ARG A 106 -3.67 2.97 12.61
C ARG A 106 -2.42 2.18 12.23
N ASN A 107 -1.40 2.86 11.70
CA ASN A 107 -0.13 2.29 11.24
C ASN A 107 -0.28 1.22 10.14
N ILE A 108 -1.41 1.16 9.44
CA ILE A 108 -1.65 0.14 8.41
C ILE A 108 -0.66 0.27 7.25
N ALA A 109 -0.46 1.49 6.73
CA ALA A 109 0.49 1.72 5.64
C ALA A 109 1.92 1.36 6.06
N SER A 110 2.32 1.72 7.29
CA SER A 110 3.63 1.36 7.84
C SER A 110 3.80 -0.15 7.93
N ASN A 111 2.82 -0.87 8.47
CA ASN A 111 2.87 -2.31 8.61
C ASN A 111 2.90 -3.04 7.25
N LEU A 112 2.11 -2.56 6.28
CA LEU A 112 2.16 -3.09 4.91
C LEU A 112 3.54 -2.89 4.28
N LEU A 113 4.10 -1.69 4.41
CA LEU A 113 5.40 -1.37 3.84
C LEU A 113 6.53 -2.14 4.54
N ASP A 114 6.50 -2.25 5.87
CA ASP A 114 7.47 -3.07 6.63
C ASP A 114 7.51 -4.51 6.12
N TRP A 115 6.35 -5.12 5.94
CA TRP A 115 6.24 -6.49 5.47
C TRP A 115 6.82 -6.65 4.04
N LEU A 116 6.50 -5.71 3.14
CA LEU A 116 7.03 -5.70 1.77
C LEU A 116 8.55 -5.46 1.75
N GLU A 117 9.07 -4.58 2.59
CA GLU A 117 10.50 -4.32 2.73
C GLU A 117 11.25 -5.55 3.24
N GLU A 118 10.73 -6.24 4.25
CA GLU A 118 11.31 -7.49 4.77
C GLU A 118 11.35 -8.58 3.69
N THR A 119 10.30 -8.68 2.88
CA THR A 119 10.24 -9.61 1.75
C THR A 119 11.30 -9.27 0.70
N ALA A 120 11.49 -7.98 0.40
CA ALA A 120 12.54 -7.51 -0.52
C ALA A 120 13.95 -7.82 0.00
N ILE A 121 14.19 -7.62 1.29
CA ILE A 121 15.47 -7.97 1.94
C ILE A 121 15.72 -9.47 1.84
N THR A 122 14.72 -10.29 2.13
CA THR A 122 14.81 -11.75 2.05
C THR A 122 15.06 -12.23 0.63
N ALA A 123 14.48 -11.58 -0.37
CA ALA A 123 14.72 -11.84 -1.79
C ALA A 123 16.11 -11.39 -2.28
N GLY A 124 16.91 -10.74 -1.44
CA GLY A 124 18.25 -10.25 -1.80
C GLY A 124 18.25 -8.95 -2.59
N VAL A 125 17.14 -8.25 -2.65
CA VAL A 125 17.02 -6.94 -3.31
C VAL A 125 17.82 -5.90 -2.54
N SER A 126 18.55 -5.06 -3.24
CA SER A 126 19.41 -4.02 -2.62
C SER A 126 18.72 -2.67 -2.47
N ARG A 127 17.66 -2.41 -3.25
CA ARG A 127 17.00 -1.12 -3.31
C ARG A 127 15.51 -1.25 -3.59
N ILE A 128 14.70 -0.38 -2.98
CA ILE A 128 13.29 -0.20 -3.33
C ILE A 128 13.13 1.18 -3.96
N GLU A 129 12.38 1.24 -5.05
CA GLU A 129 12.00 2.48 -5.73
C GLU A 129 10.48 2.62 -5.80
N LEU A 130 10.02 3.86 -5.89
CA LEU A 130 8.61 4.20 -6.08
C LEU A 130 8.48 5.56 -6.79
N GLU A 131 7.35 5.80 -7.40
CA GLU A 131 6.94 7.13 -7.85
C GLU A 131 5.77 7.63 -7.00
N VAL A 132 5.83 8.91 -6.65
CA VAL A 132 4.79 9.60 -5.88
C VAL A 132 4.46 10.93 -6.55
N ARG A 133 3.18 11.31 -6.58
CA ARG A 133 2.79 12.61 -7.12
C ARG A 133 3.54 13.73 -6.43
N ALA A 134 4.08 14.67 -7.20
CA ALA A 134 4.84 15.79 -6.66
C ALA A 134 4.05 16.62 -5.65
N GLY A 135 2.75 16.78 -5.88
CA GLY A 135 1.83 17.49 -4.98
C GLY A 135 1.35 16.69 -3.76
N ASN A 136 1.62 15.40 -3.70
CA ASN A 136 1.24 14.57 -2.55
C ASN A 136 2.28 14.68 -1.43
N THR A 137 2.26 15.81 -0.73
CA THR A 137 3.23 16.12 0.33
C THR A 137 3.14 15.16 1.52
N GLY A 138 1.94 14.66 1.84
CA GLY A 138 1.74 13.69 2.91
C GLY A 138 2.41 12.35 2.62
N ALA A 139 2.24 11.81 1.42
CA ALA A 139 2.91 10.57 1.01
C ALA A 139 4.43 10.75 0.92
N ARG A 140 4.91 11.87 0.37
CA ARG A 140 6.34 12.17 0.31
C ARG A 140 6.96 12.24 1.70
N SER A 141 6.28 12.87 2.66
CA SER A 141 6.72 12.92 4.06
C SER A 141 6.73 11.53 4.69
N PHE A 142 5.68 10.73 4.48
CA PHE A 142 5.61 9.35 4.94
C PHE A 142 6.80 8.52 4.48
N TYR A 143 7.15 8.58 3.19
CA TYR A 143 8.28 7.83 2.65
C TYR A 143 9.63 8.37 3.15
N ARG A 144 9.80 9.69 3.27
CA ARG A 144 11.03 10.28 3.85
C ARG A 144 11.27 9.81 5.28
N ASP A 145 10.24 9.79 6.11
CA ASP A 145 10.33 9.32 7.50
C ASP A 145 10.73 7.84 7.59
N ARG A 146 10.52 7.08 6.50
CA ARG A 146 10.92 5.67 6.38
C ARG A 146 12.25 5.45 5.66
N GLY A 147 13.01 6.51 5.43
CA GLY A 147 14.34 6.45 4.85
C GLY A 147 14.39 6.44 3.33
N TYR A 148 13.28 6.76 2.66
CA TYR A 148 13.29 6.99 1.22
C TYR A 148 13.76 8.41 0.92
N HIS A 149 14.54 8.57 -0.15
CA HIS A 149 15.05 9.85 -0.61
C HIS A 149 14.54 10.17 -2.02
N GLU A 150 14.20 11.42 -2.27
CA GLU A 150 13.87 11.89 -3.60
C GLU A 150 15.13 11.86 -4.47
N ARG A 151 15.06 11.15 -5.60
CA ARG A 151 16.17 11.00 -6.54
C ARG A 151 15.97 11.82 -7.78
N ASP A 152 14.79 11.71 -8.39
CA ASP A 152 14.48 12.31 -9.68
C ASP A 152 13.15 13.03 -9.63
N TYR A 153 13.08 14.20 -10.25
CA TYR A 153 11.83 14.88 -10.56
C TYR A 153 11.41 14.51 -11.98
N LEU A 154 10.23 13.95 -12.12
CA LEU A 154 9.70 13.43 -13.38
C LEU A 154 8.57 14.35 -13.86
N ALA A 155 8.92 15.37 -14.67
CA ALA A 155 7.96 16.32 -15.19
C ALA A 155 6.92 15.62 -16.08
N GLY A 156 5.63 15.90 -15.85
CA GLY A 156 4.54 15.36 -16.66
C GLY A 156 4.41 13.84 -16.63
N TYR A 157 4.92 13.18 -15.61
CA TYR A 157 4.97 11.72 -15.50
C TYR A 157 3.59 11.06 -15.64
N TYR A 158 2.56 11.66 -15.07
CA TYR A 158 1.18 11.18 -15.16
C TYR A 158 0.48 11.86 -16.35
N SER A 159 0.48 11.20 -17.50
CA SER A 159 -0.22 11.64 -18.72
C SER A 159 0.11 13.07 -19.18
N GLY A 160 1.32 13.53 -18.90
CA GLY A 160 1.77 14.88 -19.24
C GLY A 160 1.16 16.01 -18.39
N GLN A 161 0.28 15.70 -17.45
CA GLN A 161 -0.45 16.69 -16.66
C GLN A 161 0.10 16.89 -15.25
N GLU A 162 0.57 15.84 -14.62
CA GLU A 162 1.05 15.86 -13.25
C GLU A 162 2.43 15.25 -13.14
N SER A 163 3.29 15.91 -12.38
CA SER A 163 4.67 15.48 -12.17
C SER A 163 4.77 14.53 -10.97
N ALA A 164 5.84 13.76 -10.93
CA ALA A 164 6.15 12.83 -9.85
C ALA A 164 7.58 13.05 -9.33
N PHE A 165 7.81 12.58 -8.11
CA PHE A 165 9.15 12.28 -7.63
C PHE A 165 9.36 10.77 -7.65
N ARG A 166 10.51 10.34 -8.18
CA ARG A 166 11.04 9.01 -7.91
C ARG A 166 11.77 9.06 -6.59
N MET A 167 11.37 8.18 -5.69
CA MET A 167 12.00 8.02 -4.39
C MET A 167 12.63 6.63 -4.29
N ALA A 168 13.71 6.51 -3.54
CA ALA A 168 14.40 5.24 -3.36
C ALA A 168 14.92 5.09 -1.93
N ARG A 169 15.00 3.84 -1.48
CA ARG A 169 15.64 3.43 -0.23
C ARG A 169 16.60 2.29 -0.51
N ASN A 170 17.84 2.42 -0.07
CA ASN A 170 18.82 1.33 -0.06
C ASN A 170 18.55 0.43 1.14
N LEU A 171 18.48 -0.88 0.91
CA LEU A 171 18.22 -1.88 1.95
C LEU A 171 19.49 -2.48 2.52
N ARG A 172 20.59 -2.46 1.75
CA ARG A 172 21.91 -2.89 2.25
C ARG A 172 22.47 -1.80 3.15
N LYS A 173 22.79 -2.17 4.38
CA LYS A 173 23.63 -1.33 5.25
C LYS A 173 25.02 -1.31 4.65
N SER A 174 25.55 -0.10 4.41
CA SER A 174 26.97 0.11 4.08
C SER A 174 27.84 -0.40 5.22
#